data_6dcfc2b88a5c6b0262124e23be8c0541
#
_entry.id   6dcfc2b88a5c6b0262124e23be8c0541
#
_cell.length_a   1.000
_cell.length_b   1.000
_cell.length_c   1.000
_cell.angle_alpha   90.00
_cell.angle_beta   90.00
_cell.angle_gamma   90.00
#
_symmetry.space_group_name_H-M   'P 1'
#
loop_
_entity.id
_entity.type
_entity.pdbx_description
1 polymer ?
#
loop_
_entity_poly.entity_id
_entity_poly.type
_entity_poly.pdbx_seq_one_letter_code
_entity_poly.pdbx_strand_id
1 'polypeptide(L)'
;KLVQPHLKKCFEGIDKVKFLGDLSIDRIISPENEEIMMTTKIDPVDKNVEVWMLELEAMMRISVRDVMGRAIEDYSKTRRPKWMQKWAGMCVLNGSQMHWTTEMEDLFLSEGAKGPVIMLQQQVAQLADMTVLVRGPLSSAARVTVGALTVIDVHARDVIKKLVDDNVDSKDNFGWTSQLRYYWDGTELTAQMVAATRPYGYEYLGNTFRLVITPLTDKCYLTLMGALQMIFGGAPAGPAGTGKTETTKGNNIFYFYNRKYNYILIFYF
;
A
#
# COMPACT_ATOMS: atom_id res chain seq x y z
N LYS A 1 27.05 14.34 1.33
CA LYS A 1 27.26 13.36 2.42
C LYS A 1 26.64 13.81 3.75
N LEU A 2 26.67 15.11 4.10
CA LEU A 2 26.16 15.64 5.38
C LEU A 2 24.63 15.49 5.54
N VAL A 3 23.86 15.48 4.46
CA VAL A 3 22.38 15.37 4.47
C VAL A 3 21.89 13.93 4.64
N GLN A 4 22.67 12.93 4.20
CA GLN A 4 22.27 11.51 4.22
C GLN A 4 21.70 11.06 5.59
N PRO A 5 22.33 11.29 6.73
CA PRO A 5 21.80 10.86 8.03
C PRO A 5 20.50 11.53 8.46
N HIS A 6 20.12 12.61 7.76
CA HIS A 6 18.92 13.39 8.09
C HIS A 6 17.73 13.09 7.16
N LEU A 7 17.93 12.36 6.05
CA LEU A 7 16.88 12.02 5.11
C LEU A 7 15.72 11.30 5.79
N LYS A 8 16.01 10.36 6.69
CA LYS A 8 15.00 9.59 7.44
C LYS A 8 14.10 10.47 8.33
N LYS A 9 14.53 11.68 8.67
CA LYS A 9 13.69 12.64 9.42
C LYS A 9 12.64 13.33 8.54
N CYS A 10 12.89 13.40 7.24
CA CYS A 10 12.02 14.03 6.26
C CYS A 10 11.19 13.00 5.48
N PHE A 11 11.79 11.83 5.22
CA PHE A 11 11.22 10.75 4.42
C PHE A 11 11.35 9.44 5.20
N GLU A 12 10.26 8.91 5.70
CA GLU A 12 10.28 7.74 6.58
C GLU A 12 10.87 6.50 5.90
N GLY A 13 10.54 6.29 4.62
CA GLY A 13 10.99 5.13 3.85
C GLY A 13 12.37 5.28 3.21
N ILE A 14 13.02 6.45 3.28
CA ILE A 14 14.30 6.70 2.63
C ILE A 14 15.43 6.72 3.67
N ASP A 15 16.30 5.70 3.63
CA ASP A 15 17.54 5.70 4.42
C ASP A 15 18.66 6.43 3.71
N LYS A 16 18.79 6.21 2.40
CA LYS A 16 19.84 6.78 1.57
C LYS A 16 19.35 7.17 0.18
N VAL A 17 20.05 8.12 -0.43
CA VAL A 17 19.99 8.38 -1.87
C VAL A 17 21.34 8.03 -2.49
N LYS A 18 21.33 7.54 -3.73
CA LYS A 18 22.56 7.22 -4.45
C LYS A 18 22.96 8.38 -5.33
N PHE A 19 24.14 8.92 -5.04
CA PHE A 19 24.79 9.92 -5.87
C PHE A 19 25.64 9.25 -6.95
N LEU A 20 25.54 9.74 -8.17
CA LEU A 20 26.38 9.36 -9.29
C LEU A 20 27.69 10.15 -9.28
N GLY A 21 28.58 9.88 -10.25
CA GLY A 21 29.85 10.59 -10.38
C GLY A 21 29.72 12.09 -10.68
N ASP A 22 28.62 12.49 -11.32
CA ASP A 22 28.22 13.88 -11.59
C ASP A 22 27.45 14.54 -10.42
N LEU A 23 27.39 13.88 -9.27
CA LEU A 23 26.64 14.27 -8.07
C LEU A 23 25.12 14.24 -8.23
N SER A 24 24.56 13.88 -9.37
CA SER A 24 23.13 13.68 -9.53
C SER A 24 22.64 12.48 -8.73
N ILE A 25 21.37 12.52 -8.33
CA ILE A 25 20.70 11.43 -7.58
C ILE A 25 19.88 10.63 -8.58
N ASP A 26 20.09 9.30 -8.66
CA ASP A 26 19.38 8.41 -9.58
C ASP A 26 18.42 7.44 -8.89
N ARG A 27 18.55 7.23 -7.57
CA ARG A 27 17.69 6.31 -6.82
C ARG A 27 17.60 6.62 -5.34
N ILE A 28 16.51 6.17 -4.75
CA ILE A 28 16.29 6.12 -3.31
C ILE A 28 16.47 4.67 -2.83
N ILE A 29 16.92 4.52 -1.60
CA ILE A 29 17.24 3.24 -0.96
C ILE A 29 16.59 3.22 0.42
N SER A 30 15.81 2.16 0.70
CA SER A 30 15.19 1.95 2.00
C SER A 30 16.17 1.39 3.04
N PRO A 31 15.80 1.38 4.33
CA PRO A 31 16.58 0.70 5.38
C PRO A 31 16.82 -0.80 5.09
N GLU A 32 15.91 -1.45 4.40
CA GLU A 32 15.98 -2.87 4.02
C GLU A 32 16.81 -3.09 2.73
N ASN A 33 17.43 -2.03 2.20
CA ASN A 33 18.18 -2.02 0.95
C ASN A 33 17.32 -2.30 -0.30
N GLU A 34 16.04 -1.96 -0.27
CA GLU A 34 15.21 -1.93 -1.46
C GLU A 34 15.52 -0.64 -2.24
N GLU A 35 15.73 -0.76 -3.55
CA GLU A 35 16.08 0.36 -4.42
C GLU A 35 14.92 0.73 -5.33
N ILE A 36 14.56 2.01 -5.39
CA ILE A 36 13.66 2.57 -6.40
C ILE A 36 14.45 3.55 -7.27
N MET A 37 14.50 3.26 -8.55
CA MET A 37 15.11 4.14 -9.54
C MET A 37 14.20 5.34 -9.80
N MET A 38 14.80 6.52 -9.84
CA MET A 38 14.11 7.75 -10.19
C MET A 38 13.83 7.81 -11.69
N THR A 39 12.62 8.22 -12.05
CA THR A 39 12.23 8.42 -13.46
C THR A 39 13.10 9.49 -14.13
N THR A 40 13.44 10.53 -13.38
CA THR A 40 14.39 11.57 -13.80
C THR A 40 15.40 11.80 -12.68
N LYS A 41 16.66 11.96 -13.03
CA LYS A 41 17.73 12.29 -12.07
C LYS A 41 17.50 13.66 -11.47
N ILE A 42 17.86 13.81 -10.21
CA ILE A 42 17.83 15.08 -9.49
C ILE A 42 19.27 15.62 -9.41
N ASP A 43 19.46 16.85 -9.81
CA ASP A 43 20.74 17.54 -9.69
C ASP A 43 20.72 18.47 -8.47
N PRO A 44 21.47 18.15 -7.40
CA PRO A 44 21.58 18.98 -6.22
C PRO A 44 22.67 20.06 -6.32
N VAL A 45 23.47 20.09 -7.41
CA VAL A 45 24.56 21.04 -7.58
C VAL A 45 23.98 22.46 -7.67
N ASP A 46 24.64 23.39 -6.98
CA ASP A 46 24.24 24.81 -6.90
C ASP A 46 22.82 25.09 -6.40
N LYS A 47 22.18 24.10 -5.78
CA LYS A 47 20.84 24.25 -5.16
C LYS A 47 20.90 24.20 -3.64
N ASN A 48 20.08 25.01 -3.01
CA ASN A 48 19.84 24.89 -1.57
C ASN A 48 19.22 23.51 -1.24
N VAL A 49 19.50 23.02 -0.04
CA VAL A 49 19.05 21.69 0.42
C VAL A 49 17.52 21.56 0.32
N GLU A 50 16.79 22.59 0.71
CA GLU A 50 15.33 22.62 0.69
C GLU A 50 14.79 22.45 -0.72
N VAL A 51 15.43 23.06 -1.72
CA VAL A 51 15.00 23.02 -3.11
C VAL A 51 15.11 21.60 -3.68
N TRP A 52 16.31 20.99 -3.63
CA TRP A 52 16.46 19.66 -4.19
C TRP A 52 15.74 18.56 -3.35
N MET A 53 15.48 18.80 -2.04
CA MET A 53 14.66 17.89 -1.24
C MET A 53 13.19 17.93 -1.65
N LEU A 54 12.63 19.08 -2.01
CA LEU A 54 11.31 19.19 -2.61
C LEU A 54 11.25 18.51 -3.99
N GLU A 55 12.30 18.64 -4.80
CA GLU A 55 12.45 17.92 -6.06
C GLU A 55 12.50 16.40 -5.82
N LEU A 56 13.21 15.96 -4.78
CA LEU A 56 13.27 14.55 -4.38
C LEU A 56 11.89 14.03 -3.98
N GLU A 57 11.13 14.79 -3.20
CA GLU A 57 9.75 14.42 -2.82
C GLU A 57 8.85 14.27 -4.05
N ALA A 58 8.87 15.25 -4.96
CA ALA A 58 8.08 15.21 -6.18
C ALA A 58 8.48 14.03 -7.08
N MET A 59 9.78 13.82 -7.28
CA MET A 59 10.28 12.76 -8.16
C MET A 59 10.10 11.37 -7.55
N MET A 60 10.20 11.24 -6.22
CA MET A 60 9.87 10.00 -5.50
C MET A 60 8.44 9.54 -5.83
N ARG A 61 7.46 10.43 -5.72
CA ARG A 61 6.05 10.12 -6.00
C ARG A 61 5.83 9.69 -7.46
N ILE A 62 6.42 10.40 -8.41
CA ILE A 62 6.33 10.07 -9.83
C ILE A 62 6.96 8.70 -10.09
N SER A 63 8.13 8.43 -9.52
CA SER A 63 8.86 7.18 -9.72
C SER A 63 8.15 6.00 -9.08
N VAL A 64 7.60 6.15 -7.87
CA VAL A 64 6.82 5.10 -7.20
C VAL A 64 5.55 4.79 -7.99
N ARG A 65 4.85 5.82 -8.51
CA ARG A 65 3.68 5.63 -9.37
C ARG A 65 4.03 4.83 -10.64
N ASP A 66 5.11 5.20 -11.32
CA ASP A 66 5.57 4.49 -12.51
C ASP A 66 5.93 3.03 -12.23
N VAL A 67 6.68 2.77 -11.15
CA VAL A 67 7.03 1.40 -10.73
C VAL A 67 5.78 0.61 -10.38
N MET A 68 4.81 1.23 -9.71
CA MET A 68 3.54 0.61 -9.33
C MET A 68 2.70 0.23 -10.56
N GLY A 69 2.55 1.13 -11.53
CA GLY A 69 1.85 0.85 -12.79
C GLY A 69 2.45 -0.35 -13.53
N ARG A 70 3.79 -0.36 -13.67
CA ARG A 70 4.50 -1.50 -14.28
C ARG A 70 4.33 -2.80 -13.49
N ALA A 71 4.30 -2.74 -12.16
CA ALA A 71 4.07 -3.91 -11.31
C ALA A 71 2.65 -4.46 -11.47
N ILE A 72 1.65 -3.59 -11.56
CA ILE A 72 0.26 -3.95 -11.81
C ILE A 72 0.10 -4.64 -13.18
N GLU A 73 0.68 -4.08 -14.23
CA GLU A 73 0.63 -4.66 -15.57
C GLU A 73 1.37 -6.00 -15.68
N ASP A 74 2.43 -6.20 -14.90
CA ASP A 74 3.22 -7.43 -14.91
C ASP A 74 2.55 -8.57 -14.14
N TYR A 75 1.57 -8.30 -13.29
CA TYR A 75 0.90 -9.30 -12.45
C TYR A 75 0.27 -10.43 -13.29
N SER A 76 -0.41 -10.09 -14.37
CA SER A 76 -1.03 -11.06 -15.28
C SER A 76 -0.02 -11.85 -16.12
N LYS A 77 1.21 -11.33 -16.30
CA LYS A 77 2.26 -11.89 -17.16
C LYS A 77 3.24 -12.78 -16.39
N THR A 78 3.36 -12.56 -15.08
CA THR A 78 4.36 -13.20 -14.23
C THR A 78 3.69 -14.01 -13.13
N ARG A 79 4.10 -15.27 -12.91
CA ARG A 79 3.56 -16.08 -11.80
C ARG A 79 3.76 -15.35 -10.47
N ARG A 80 2.72 -15.29 -9.64
CA ARG A 80 2.67 -14.53 -8.39
C ARG A 80 3.91 -14.70 -7.49
N PRO A 81 4.48 -15.90 -7.23
CA PRO A 81 5.69 -16.04 -6.41
C PRO A 81 6.94 -15.36 -6.99
N LYS A 82 7.06 -15.28 -8.32
CA LYS A 82 8.15 -14.55 -8.98
C LYS A 82 7.89 -13.05 -9.01
N TRP A 83 6.65 -12.65 -9.25
CA TRP A 83 6.22 -11.27 -9.25
C TRP A 83 6.48 -10.59 -7.90
N MET A 84 6.15 -11.26 -6.79
CA MET A 84 6.40 -10.76 -5.43
C MET A 84 7.88 -10.49 -5.12
N GLN A 85 8.79 -11.20 -5.77
CA GLN A 85 10.24 -11.04 -5.58
C GLN A 85 10.88 -10.05 -6.56
N LYS A 86 10.16 -9.66 -7.61
CA LYS A 86 10.63 -8.80 -8.68
C LYS A 86 10.41 -7.32 -8.39
N TRP A 87 9.34 -6.98 -7.73
CA TRP A 87 8.88 -5.61 -7.53
C TRP A 87 9.08 -5.14 -6.10
N ALA A 88 9.15 -3.82 -5.93
CA ALA A 88 9.24 -3.19 -4.61
C ALA A 88 8.06 -3.59 -3.73
N GLY A 89 8.31 -3.83 -2.43
CA GLY A 89 7.32 -4.35 -1.51
C GLY A 89 6.03 -3.54 -1.47
N MET A 90 6.13 -2.21 -1.44
CA MET A 90 4.98 -1.32 -1.50
C MET A 90 4.14 -1.52 -2.77
N CYS A 91 4.78 -1.72 -3.94
CA CYS A 91 4.10 -1.97 -5.20
C CYS A 91 3.44 -3.36 -5.22
N VAL A 92 4.08 -4.35 -4.61
CA VAL A 92 3.54 -5.70 -4.44
C VAL A 92 2.28 -5.68 -3.58
N LEU A 93 2.30 -4.99 -2.44
CA LEU A 93 1.15 -4.94 -1.54
C LEU A 93 -0.06 -4.25 -2.19
N ASN A 94 0.15 -3.09 -2.80
CA ASN A 94 -0.94 -2.33 -3.43
C ASN A 94 -1.44 -2.99 -4.72
N GLY A 95 -0.53 -3.53 -5.55
CA GLY A 95 -0.89 -4.28 -6.74
C GLY A 95 -1.71 -5.52 -6.40
N SER A 96 -1.34 -6.27 -5.37
CA SER A 96 -2.11 -7.43 -4.91
C SER A 96 -3.53 -7.05 -4.44
N GLN A 97 -3.66 -5.96 -3.67
CA GLN A 97 -4.96 -5.47 -3.21
C GLN A 97 -5.84 -4.95 -4.37
N MET A 98 -5.23 -4.28 -5.36
CA MET A 98 -5.94 -3.83 -6.56
C MET A 98 -6.48 -5.02 -7.36
N HIS A 99 -5.64 -6.02 -7.63
CA HIS A 99 -6.07 -7.22 -8.34
C HIS A 99 -7.14 -8.00 -7.57
N TRP A 100 -6.99 -8.14 -6.25
CA TRP A 100 -8.00 -8.73 -5.38
C TRP A 100 -9.36 -8.01 -5.50
N THR A 101 -9.36 -6.67 -5.54
CA THR A 101 -10.57 -5.87 -5.73
C THR A 101 -11.21 -6.15 -7.10
N THR A 102 -10.43 -6.06 -8.17
CA THR A 102 -10.91 -6.24 -9.54
C THR A 102 -11.44 -7.66 -9.76
N GLU A 103 -10.67 -8.68 -9.38
CA GLU A 103 -11.06 -10.10 -9.52
C GLU A 103 -12.36 -10.40 -8.77
N MET A 104 -12.54 -9.87 -7.55
CA MET A 104 -13.76 -10.09 -6.79
C MET A 104 -14.96 -9.39 -7.43
N GLU A 105 -14.81 -8.15 -7.91
CA GLU A 105 -15.91 -7.43 -8.58
C GLU A 105 -16.29 -8.07 -9.91
N ASP A 106 -15.31 -8.58 -10.68
CA ASP A 106 -15.58 -9.35 -11.89
C ASP A 106 -16.33 -10.65 -11.60
N LEU A 107 -15.99 -11.33 -10.50
CA LEU A 107 -16.70 -12.52 -10.06
C LEU A 107 -18.12 -12.21 -9.59
N PHE A 108 -18.39 -11.09 -8.94
CA PHE A 108 -19.76 -10.67 -8.65
C PHE A 108 -20.59 -10.45 -9.92
N LEU A 109 -19.97 -9.85 -10.96
CA LEU A 109 -20.65 -9.59 -12.22
C LEU A 109 -20.92 -10.85 -13.04
N SER A 110 -20.00 -11.81 -13.03
CA SER A 110 -20.09 -13.04 -13.84
C SER A 110 -20.83 -14.19 -13.13
N GLU A 111 -20.64 -14.34 -11.83
CA GLU A 111 -21.05 -15.51 -11.05
C GLU A 111 -22.05 -15.20 -9.90
N GLY A 112 -22.29 -13.90 -9.62
CA GLY A 112 -23.18 -13.49 -8.53
C GLY A 112 -22.77 -14.09 -7.18
N ALA A 113 -23.69 -14.73 -6.48
CA ALA A 113 -23.46 -15.36 -5.16
C ALA A 113 -22.40 -16.49 -5.16
N LYS A 114 -22.05 -17.06 -6.31
CA LYS A 114 -20.97 -18.04 -6.43
C LYS A 114 -19.59 -17.37 -6.45
N GLY A 115 -19.51 -16.10 -6.83
CA GLY A 115 -18.26 -15.35 -6.96
C GLY A 115 -17.39 -15.41 -5.68
N PRO A 116 -17.94 -15.08 -4.49
CA PRO A 116 -17.17 -15.17 -3.24
C PRO A 116 -16.64 -16.59 -2.95
N VAL A 117 -17.37 -17.65 -3.32
CA VAL A 117 -16.93 -19.04 -3.11
C VAL A 117 -15.70 -19.35 -3.99
N ILE A 118 -15.74 -18.95 -5.26
CA ILE A 118 -14.62 -19.12 -6.20
C ILE A 118 -13.40 -18.34 -5.70
N MET A 119 -13.62 -17.08 -5.30
CA MET A 119 -12.54 -16.23 -4.77
C MET A 119 -11.93 -16.81 -3.48
N LEU A 120 -12.73 -17.39 -2.59
CA LEU A 120 -12.22 -18.04 -1.38
C LEU A 120 -11.30 -19.20 -1.70
N GLN A 121 -11.65 -20.05 -2.67
CA GLN A 121 -10.81 -21.16 -3.11
C GLN A 121 -9.48 -20.66 -3.68
N GLN A 122 -9.51 -19.59 -4.49
CA GLN A 122 -8.33 -18.97 -5.05
C GLN A 122 -7.42 -18.38 -3.95
N GLN A 123 -7.99 -17.69 -2.96
CA GLN A 123 -7.22 -17.13 -1.83
C GLN A 123 -6.55 -18.21 -0.97
N VAL A 124 -7.24 -19.32 -0.72
CA VAL A 124 -6.68 -20.47 0.01
C VAL A 124 -5.50 -21.08 -0.76
N ALA A 125 -5.63 -21.24 -2.08
CA ALA A 125 -4.54 -21.74 -2.92
C ALA A 125 -3.34 -20.77 -2.93
N GLN A 126 -3.57 -19.47 -3.05
CA GLN A 126 -2.50 -18.45 -2.99
C GLN A 126 -1.76 -18.45 -1.65
N LEU A 127 -2.46 -18.60 -0.53
CA LEU A 127 -1.85 -18.71 0.80
C LEU A 127 -1.02 -20.01 0.95
N ALA A 128 -1.47 -21.12 0.35
CA ALA A 128 -0.69 -22.37 0.32
C ALA A 128 0.62 -22.18 -0.45
N ASP A 129 0.58 -21.54 -1.63
CA ASP A 129 1.78 -21.21 -2.42
C ASP A 129 2.75 -20.31 -1.64
N MET A 130 2.23 -19.32 -0.89
CA MET A 130 3.07 -18.46 -0.04
C MET A 130 3.73 -19.24 1.09
N THR A 131 3.05 -20.23 1.68
CA THR A 131 3.62 -21.12 2.71
C THR A 131 4.81 -21.90 2.16
N VAL A 132 4.72 -22.40 0.92
CA VAL A 132 5.82 -23.07 0.24
C VAL A 132 6.97 -22.10 -0.02
N LEU A 133 6.65 -20.88 -0.48
CA LEU A 133 7.65 -19.85 -0.77
C LEU A 133 8.45 -19.44 0.48
N VAL A 134 7.79 -19.24 1.62
CA VAL A 134 8.44 -18.85 2.89
C VAL A 134 9.40 -19.90 3.43
N ARG A 135 9.14 -21.18 3.15
CA ARG A 135 10.03 -22.29 3.54
C ARG A 135 11.30 -22.38 2.67
N GLY A 136 11.28 -21.71 1.50
CA GLY A 136 12.43 -21.68 0.59
C GLY A 136 13.45 -20.58 0.94
N PRO A 137 14.55 -20.51 0.18
CA PRO A 137 15.52 -19.42 0.31
C PRO A 137 14.93 -18.12 -0.22
N LEU A 138 14.84 -17.11 0.65
CA LEU A 138 14.40 -15.75 0.32
C LEU A 138 15.45 -14.75 0.78
N SER A 139 15.65 -13.68 0.00
CA SER A 139 16.38 -12.50 0.46
C SER A 139 15.69 -11.86 1.67
N SER A 140 16.42 -11.08 2.47
CA SER A 140 15.85 -10.36 3.61
C SER A 140 14.68 -9.47 3.20
N ALA A 141 14.83 -8.68 2.13
CA ALA A 141 13.78 -7.81 1.61
C ALA A 141 12.55 -8.61 1.14
N ALA A 142 12.75 -9.68 0.34
CA ALA A 142 11.65 -10.53 -0.11
C ALA A 142 10.91 -11.19 1.07
N ARG A 143 11.61 -11.56 2.14
CA ARG A 143 11.00 -12.14 3.34
C ARG A 143 10.08 -11.15 4.05
N VAL A 144 10.47 -9.88 4.13
CA VAL A 144 9.64 -8.80 4.70
C VAL A 144 8.40 -8.57 3.83
N THR A 145 8.59 -8.48 2.49
CA THR A 145 7.47 -8.33 1.54
C THR A 145 6.46 -9.47 1.66
N VAL A 146 6.93 -10.71 1.63
CA VAL A 146 6.06 -11.90 1.72
C VAL A 146 5.36 -11.96 3.09
N GLY A 147 6.06 -11.59 4.17
CA GLY A 147 5.47 -11.49 5.51
C GLY A 147 4.33 -10.46 5.56
N ALA A 148 4.56 -9.26 5.06
CA ALA A 148 3.54 -8.21 5.00
C ALA A 148 2.36 -8.60 4.10
N LEU A 149 2.63 -9.21 2.93
CA LEU A 149 1.59 -9.68 2.02
C LEU A 149 0.75 -10.81 2.63
N THR A 150 1.38 -11.73 3.40
CA THR A 150 0.66 -12.80 4.10
C THR A 150 -0.42 -12.23 5.05
N VAL A 151 -0.10 -11.15 5.77
CA VAL A 151 -1.07 -10.50 6.66
C VAL A 151 -2.27 -9.97 5.87
N ILE A 152 -2.02 -9.33 4.73
CA ILE A 152 -3.07 -8.79 3.86
C ILE A 152 -3.91 -9.91 3.24
N ASP A 153 -3.28 -10.97 2.74
CA ASP A 153 -3.97 -12.09 2.11
C ASP A 153 -4.81 -12.90 3.11
N VAL A 154 -4.35 -13.04 4.35
CA VAL A 154 -5.15 -13.67 5.43
C VAL A 154 -6.38 -12.83 5.73
N HIS A 155 -6.23 -11.52 5.84
CA HIS A 155 -7.38 -10.62 6.02
C HIS A 155 -8.33 -10.69 4.82
N ALA A 156 -7.82 -10.63 3.59
CA ALA A 156 -8.61 -10.75 2.37
C ALA A 156 -9.43 -12.06 2.34
N ARG A 157 -8.80 -13.20 2.70
CA ARG A 157 -9.50 -14.49 2.83
C ARG A 157 -10.61 -14.43 3.87
N ASP A 158 -10.39 -13.83 5.03
CA ASP A 158 -11.38 -13.77 6.11
C ASP A 158 -12.56 -12.86 5.73
N VAL A 159 -12.31 -11.77 5.01
CA VAL A 159 -13.34 -10.91 4.40
C VAL A 159 -14.18 -11.74 3.43
N ILE A 160 -13.55 -12.43 2.47
CA ILE A 160 -14.28 -13.22 1.48
C ILE A 160 -15.07 -14.36 2.14
N LYS A 161 -14.48 -15.02 3.15
CA LYS A 161 -15.21 -16.04 3.92
C LYS A 161 -16.48 -15.49 4.54
N LYS A 162 -16.43 -14.29 5.12
CA LYS A 162 -17.61 -13.63 5.68
C LYS A 162 -18.64 -13.32 4.59
N LEU A 163 -18.23 -12.87 3.40
CA LEU A 163 -19.14 -12.65 2.28
C LEU A 163 -19.84 -13.95 1.83
N VAL A 164 -19.14 -15.09 1.88
CA VAL A 164 -19.73 -16.42 1.62
C VAL A 164 -20.74 -16.78 2.69
N ASP A 165 -20.39 -16.62 3.97
CA ASP A 165 -21.26 -16.96 5.11
C ASP A 165 -22.54 -16.09 5.11
N ASP A 166 -22.42 -14.82 4.69
CA ASP A 166 -23.54 -13.86 4.57
C ASP A 166 -24.29 -13.97 3.23
N ASN A 167 -23.94 -14.91 2.34
CA ASN A 167 -24.52 -15.10 1.00
C ASN A 167 -24.58 -13.84 0.16
N VAL A 168 -23.49 -13.04 0.16
CA VAL A 168 -23.41 -11.80 -0.62
C VAL A 168 -23.26 -12.11 -2.11
N ASP A 169 -24.11 -11.49 -2.94
CA ASP A 169 -24.22 -11.72 -4.38
C ASP A 169 -23.88 -10.51 -5.26
N SER A 170 -23.62 -9.37 -4.64
CA SER A 170 -23.44 -8.11 -5.36
C SER A 170 -22.29 -7.28 -4.78
N LYS A 171 -21.57 -6.61 -5.67
CA LYS A 171 -20.53 -5.64 -5.30
C LYS A 171 -21.05 -4.40 -4.55
N ASP A 172 -22.36 -4.14 -4.62
CA ASP A 172 -23.01 -3.01 -3.95
C ASP A 172 -23.38 -3.33 -2.49
N ASN A 173 -23.23 -4.59 -2.07
CA ASN A 173 -23.49 -5.01 -0.69
C ASN A 173 -22.54 -4.30 0.28
N PHE A 174 -23.06 -3.87 1.44
CA PHE A 174 -22.29 -3.16 2.45
C PHE A 174 -21.11 -3.99 3.00
N GLY A 175 -21.26 -5.32 3.09
CA GLY A 175 -20.16 -6.21 3.49
C GLY A 175 -18.92 -6.08 2.59
N TRP A 176 -19.12 -5.83 1.30
CA TRP A 176 -18.04 -5.58 0.34
C TRP A 176 -17.66 -4.10 0.29
N THR A 177 -18.61 -3.19 0.14
CA THR A 177 -18.31 -1.75 -0.02
C THR A 177 -17.64 -1.13 1.21
N SER A 178 -17.83 -1.70 2.40
CA SER A 178 -17.16 -1.30 3.63
C SER A 178 -15.69 -1.72 3.71
N GLN A 179 -15.21 -2.55 2.78
CA GLN A 179 -13.80 -2.92 2.71
C GLN A 179 -12.98 -1.83 2.01
N LEU A 180 -11.68 -1.75 2.33
CA LEU A 180 -10.75 -0.88 1.63
C LEU A 180 -10.39 -1.50 0.29
N ARG A 181 -10.84 -0.89 -0.79
CA ARG A 181 -10.72 -1.36 -2.17
C ARG A 181 -9.84 -0.43 -2.97
N TYR A 182 -9.00 -0.99 -3.84
CA TYR A 182 -8.10 -0.23 -4.68
C TYR A 182 -8.45 -0.40 -6.16
N TYR A 183 -8.40 0.69 -6.91
CA TYR A 183 -8.73 0.74 -8.33
C TYR A 183 -7.63 1.44 -9.11
N TRP A 184 -7.25 0.88 -10.23
CA TRP A 184 -6.27 1.43 -11.15
C TRP A 184 -6.95 1.81 -12.46
N ASP A 185 -6.85 3.08 -12.87
CA ASP A 185 -7.47 3.58 -14.11
C ASP A 185 -6.51 3.57 -15.33
N GLY A 186 -5.31 3.01 -15.16
CA GLY A 186 -4.23 3.02 -16.15
C GLY A 186 -3.15 4.07 -15.85
N THR A 187 -3.45 5.05 -14.99
CA THR A 187 -2.53 6.15 -14.65
C THR A 187 -2.43 6.41 -13.15
N GLU A 188 -3.56 6.29 -12.45
CA GLU A 188 -3.66 6.62 -11.02
C GLU A 188 -4.31 5.48 -10.22
N LEU A 189 -3.75 5.23 -9.05
CA LEU A 189 -4.34 4.34 -8.05
C LEU A 189 -5.25 5.14 -7.14
N THR A 190 -6.47 4.68 -6.99
CA THR A 190 -7.44 5.24 -6.05
C THR A 190 -7.87 4.22 -5.02
N ALA A 191 -8.15 4.67 -3.81
CA ALA A 191 -8.70 3.84 -2.76
C ALA A 191 -10.13 4.27 -2.47
N GLN A 192 -11.01 3.29 -2.29
CA GLN A 192 -12.43 3.52 -2.01
C GLN A 192 -12.88 2.72 -0.79
N MET A 193 -13.77 3.32 -0.02
CA MET A 193 -14.44 2.69 1.10
C MET A 193 -15.82 3.32 1.29
N VAL A 194 -16.88 2.53 1.11
CA VAL A 194 -18.26 3.01 0.97
C VAL A 194 -18.34 4.10 -0.13
N ALA A 195 -18.73 5.32 0.21
CA ALA A 195 -18.82 6.46 -0.70
C ALA A 195 -17.52 7.32 -0.75
N ALA A 196 -16.55 7.03 0.11
CA ALA A 196 -15.30 7.79 0.15
C ALA A 196 -14.33 7.27 -0.91
N THR A 197 -13.83 8.18 -1.75
CA THR A 197 -12.81 7.90 -2.78
C THR A 197 -11.64 8.85 -2.61
N ARG A 198 -10.42 8.31 -2.61
CA ARG A 198 -9.20 9.11 -2.44
C ARG A 198 -8.09 8.64 -3.39
N PRO A 199 -7.34 9.57 -3.97
CA PRO A 199 -6.14 9.22 -4.72
C PRO A 199 -5.06 8.66 -3.78
N TYR A 200 -4.28 7.73 -4.27
CA TYR A 200 -3.13 7.18 -3.56
C TYR A 200 -1.97 8.19 -3.54
N GLY A 201 -1.29 8.35 -2.42
CA GLY A 201 -0.31 9.43 -2.24
C GLY A 201 1.09 9.15 -2.81
N TYR A 202 1.41 7.90 -3.15
CA TYR A 202 2.71 7.44 -3.67
C TYR A 202 3.94 7.86 -2.83
N GLU A 203 3.77 8.21 -1.58
CA GLU A 203 4.90 8.40 -0.69
C GLU A 203 5.58 7.07 -0.45
N TYR A 204 6.90 7.01 -0.66
CA TYR A 204 7.65 5.79 -0.42
C TYR A 204 7.87 5.58 1.08
N LEU A 205 7.30 4.53 1.62
CA LEU A 205 7.40 4.15 3.04
C LEU A 205 8.34 2.98 3.29
N GLY A 206 9.06 2.54 2.24
CA GLY A 206 9.90 1.35 2.34
C GLY A 206 9.08 0.06 2.46
N ASN A 207 9.75 -0.98 2.94
CA ASN A 207 9.19 -2.31 3.10
C ASN A 207 9.16 -2.68 4.59
N THR A 208 8.20 -2.14 5.32
CA THR A 208 8.05 -2.40 6.76
C THR A 208 7.03 -3.52 7.03
N PHE A 209 7.18 -4.20 8.16
CA PHE A 209 6.17 -5.14 8.62
C PHE A 209 4.83 -4.44 8.81
N ARG A 210 3.75 -5.12 8.40
CA ARG A 210 2.38 -4.64 8.58
C ARG A 210 1.78 -5.22 9.84
N LEU A 211 0.98 -4.42 10.56
CA LEU A 211 0.14 -4.93 11.63
C LEU A 211 -0.93 -5.87 11.07
N VAL A 212 -1.31 -6.85 11.88
CA VAL A 212 -2.46 -7.71 11.57
C VAL A 212 -3.71 -6.85 11.44
N ILE A 213 -4.40 -6.98 10.30
CA ILE A 213 -5.67 -6.30 10.07
C ILE A 213 -6.75 -7.08 10.80
N THR A 214 -7.52 -6.38 11.61
CA THR A 214 -8.62 -6.92 12.41
C THR A 214 -9.91 -6.18 12.09
N PRO A 215 -11.09 -6.69 12.47
CA PRO A 215 -12.35 -5.94 12.31
C PRO A 215 -12.35 -4.57 13.01
N LEU A 216 -11.51 -4.38 14.04
CA LEU A 216 -11.32 -3.09 14.68
C LEU A 216 -10.53 -2.13 13.77
N THR A 217 -9.48 -2.61 13.11
CA THR A 217 -8.69 -1.85 12.14
C THR A 217 -9.56 -1.41 10.96
N ASP A 218 -10.44 -2.30 10.46
CA ASP A 218 -11.40 -1.97 9.39
C ASP A 218 -12.36 -0.83 9.79
N LYS A 219 -12.86 -0.86 11.04
CA LYS A 219 -13.68 0.24 11.58
C LYS A 219 -12.91 1.56 11.65
N CYS A 220 -11.63 1.51 12.03
CA CYS A 220 -10.77 2.69 12.03
C CYS A 220 -10.59 3.24 10.62
N TYR A 221 -10.33 2.38 9.64
CA TYR A 221 -10.21 2.79 8.24
C TYR A 221 -11.51 3.39 7.72
N LEU A 222 -12.64 2.76 8.00
CA LEU A 222 -13.95 3.27 7.61
C LEU A 222 -14.21 4.68 8.16
N THR A 223 -13.88 4.90 9.42
CA THR A 223 -14.08 6.19 10.09
C THR A 223 -13.11 7.24 9.55
N LEU A 224 -11.85 6.87 9.34
CA LEU A 224 -10.84 7.78 8.78
C LEU A 224 -11.16 8.19 7.34
N MET A 225 -11.54 7.22 6.49
CA MET A 225 -11.94 7.51 5.11
C MET A 225 -13.19 8.40 5.03
N GLY A 226 -14.19 8.12 5.89
CA GLY A 226 -15.37 8.96 6.00
C GLY A 226 -15.05 10.37 6.47
N ALA A 227 -14.17 10.53 7.46
CA ALA A 227 -13.71 11.84 7.92
C ALA A 227 -13.02 12.63 6.81
N LEU A 228 -12.11 11.99 6.08
CA LEU A 228 -11.43 12.61 4.94
C LEU A 228 -12.41 13.00 3.83
N GLN A 229 -13.44 12.20 3.59
CA GLN A 229 -14.48 12.54 2.61
C GLN A 229 -15.23 13.81 2.97
N MET A 230 -15.45 14.05 4.26
CA MET A 230 -16.07 15.26 4.80
C MET A 230 -15.07 16.41 5.02
N ILE A 231 -13.83 16.26 4.54
CA ILE A 231 -12.75 17.27 4.71
C ILE A 231 -12.35 17.44 6.19
N PHE A 232 -12.55 16.43 7.01
CA PHE A 232 -12.04 16.37 8.38
C PHE A 232 -10.72 15.62 8.42
N GLY A 233 -9.85 15.96 9.39
CA GLY A 233 -8.69 15.14 9.75
C GLY A 233 -9.09 14.00 10.69
N GLY A 234 -8.21 13.00 10.83
CA GLY A 234 -8.37 11.93 11.80
C GLY A 234 -7.19 11.90 12.78
N ALA A 235 -7.48 11.77 14.08
CA ALA A 235 -6.48 11.60 15.11
C ALA A 235 -6.82 10.34 15.94
N PRO A 236 -6.10 9.23 15.73
CA PRO A 236 -6.28 8.04 16.55
C PRO A 236 -5.85 8.32 18.00
N ALA A 237 -6.77 8.18 18.94
CA ALA A 237 -6.51 8.30 20.37
C ALA A 237 -6.56 6.92 21.06
N GLY A 238 -5.81 6.74 22.14
CA GLY A 238 -5.77 5.50 22.91
C GLY A 238 -4.47 5.32 23.68
N PRO A 239 -4.34 4.27 24.49
CA PRO A 239 -3.14 3.97 25.27
C PRO A 239 -1.90 3.80 24.38
N ALA A 240 -0.71 3.94 24.95
CA ALA A 240 0.54 3.65 24.28
C ALA A 240 0.59 2.17 23.83
N GLY A 241 1.19 1.89 22.67
CA GLY A 241 1.34 0.51 22.16
C GLY A 241 0.12 -0.10 21.48
N THR A 242 -0.98 0.64 21.28
CA THR A 242 -2.19 0.13 20.60
C THR A 242 -2.11 0.15 19.07
N GLY A 243 -0.94 0.43 18.49
CA GLY A 243 -0.75 0.39 17.02
C GLY A 243 -1.29 1.61 16.25
N LYS A 244 -1.61 2.73 16.92
CA LYS A 244 -2.18 3.93 16.30
C LYS A 244 -1.37 4.42 15.09
N THR A 245 -0.07 4.60 15.27
CA THR A 245 0.85 5.06 14.23
C THR A 245 0.90 4.09 13.06
N GLU A 246 1.00 2.78 13.34
CA GLU A 246 1.08 1.76 12.31
C GLU A 246 -0.25 1.61 11.55
N THR A 247 -1.39 1.75 12.22
CA THR A 247 -2.70 1.78 11.57
C THR A 247 -2.81 2.97 10.61
N THR A 248 -2.31 4.14 11.01
CA THR A 248 -2.31 5.34 10.15
C THR A 248 -1.37 5.17 8.95
N LYS A 249 -0.17 4.59 9.16
CA LYS A 249 0.82 4.31 8.09
C LYS A 249 0.34 3.23 7.13
N GLY A 250 -0.40 2.25 7.61
CA GLY A 250 -0.94 1.16 6.82
C GLY A 250 -1.74 1.62 5.59
N ASN A 251 -2.30 2.81 5.68
CA ASN A 251 -3.00 3.50 4.60
C ASN A 251 -2.23 4.74 4.15
N ASN A 252 -1.40 4.63 3.12
CA ASN A 252 -0.72 5.76 2.46
C ASN A 252 -1.66 6.92 2.03
N ILE A 253 -2.96 6.67 2.03
CA ILE A 253 -4.02 7.62 1.71
C ILE A 253 -4.04 8.77 2.72
N PHE A 254 -3.69 8.50 4.00
CA PHE A 254 -3.79 9.49 5.07
C PHE A 254 -2.61 10.47 5.10
N TYR A 255 -1.45 10.10 4.57
CA TYR A 255 -0.26 10.95 4.59
C TYR A 255 -0.40 12.22 3.75
N PHE A 256 -1.10 12.14 2.62
CA PHE A 256 -1.24 13.27 1.70
C PHE A 256 -2.18 14.36 2.22
N TYR A 257 -3.18 14.00 3.02
CA TYR A 257 -4.25 14.93 3.42
C TYR A 257 -3.90 15.74 4.66
N ASN A 258 -3.09 15.20 5.57
CA ASN A 258 -2.75 15.85 6.84
C ASN A 258 -1.91 17.13 6.68
N ARG A 259 -1.23 17.35 5.55
CA ARG A 259 -0.48 18.59 5.28
C ARG A 259 -1.36 19.77 4.82
N LYS A 260 -2.61 19.54 4.43
CA LYS A 260 -3.44 20.56 3.77
C LYS A 260 -4.64 21.08 4.58
N TYR A 261 -5.09 20.36 5.63
CA TYR A 261 -6.32 20.69 6.35
C TYR A 261 -6.17 20.56 7.87
N ASN A 262 -6.63 21.56 8.62
CA ASN A 262 -6.46 21.71 10.07
C ASN A 262 -7.62 21.16 10.93
N TYR A 263 -8.51 20.33 10.41
CA TYR A 263 -9.62 19.77 11.18
C TYR A 263 -9.29 18.35 11.65
N ILE A 264 -9.45 18.10 12.95
CA ILE A 264 -9.08 16.85 13.62
C ILE A 264 -10.34 16.17 14.13
N LEU A 265 -10.58 14.92 13.69
CA LEU A 265 -11.55 14.02 14.30
C LEU A 265 -10.79 13.03 15.20
N ILE A 266 -11.12 12.99 16.49
CA ILE A 266 -10.44 12.14 17.48
C ILE A 266 -11.19 10.83 17.59
N PHE A 267 -10.47 9.69 17.43
CA PHE A 267 -11.00 8.35 17.63
C PHE A 267 -10.37 7.72 18.86
N TYR A 268 -11.16 7.02 19.66
CA TYR A 268 -10.67 6.20 20.76
C TYR A 268 -10.54 4.74 20.32
N PHE A 269 -9.37 4.16 20.57
CA PHE A 269 -9.04 2.75 20.38
C PHE A 269 -9.30 1.96 21.65
#